data_01ab45f614fbed30ec68adb5a25f0749
#
_entry.id   01ab45f614fbed30ec68adb5a25f0749
#
_cell.length_a   1.000
_cell.length_b   1.000
_cell.length_c   1.000
_cell.angle_alpha   90.00
_cell.angle_beta   90.00
_cell.angle_gamma   90.00
#
_symmetry.space_group_name_H-M   'P 1'
#
loop_
_entity.id
_entity.type
_entity.pdbx_description
1 polymer ?
#
loop_
_entity_poly.entity_id
_entity_poly.type
_entity_poly.pdbx_seq_one_letter_code
_entity_poly.pdbx_strand_id
1 'polypeptide(L)'
;MKVKVLIISMLVACSSTFAATRMDILNAKSQNINQMMVAILQQQQKPFADGAKGEDAFDAAGLVVYAYKQIGLDVPYEKENLFKTGSKIKKTKNLEAGDVVFFHDGQNTKIISQVGIVQHIEKDGSFKFIYSSPEKGVIVRNSSEEGFANNFMQANRITTDSQLNNFREAYQKDVKAIEKAIAQEKATKAELERLQQELEVAGNTVRDLQSQLERNNNELIIIK
;
A
#
# COMPACT_ATOMS: atom_id res chain seq x y z
N MET A 1 -0.41 -15.61 -37.46
CA MET A 1 -1.42 -14.70 -36.90
C MET A 1 -1.93 -15.12 -35.54
N LYS A 2 -2.22 -16.39 -35.28
CA LYS A 2 -2.77 -16.89 -33.99
C LYS A 2 -1.82 -16.76 -32.78
N VAL A 3 -0.49 -16.87 -32.96
CA VAL A 3 0.51 -16.75 -31.86
C VAL A 3 0.65 -15.31 -31.36
N LYS A 4 0.57 -14.28 -32.24
CA LYS A 4 0.62 -12.86 -31.85
C LYS A 4 -0.55 -12.46 -30.96
N VAL A 5 -1.74 -12.99 -31.22
CA VAL A 5 -2.95 -12.70 -30.44
C VAL A 5 -2.88 -13.32 -29.04
N LEU A 6 -2.26 -14.50 -28.90
CA LEU A 6 -2.12 -15.20 -27.62
C LEU A 6 -1.13 -14.47 -26.68
N ILE A 7 -0.03 -13.92 -27.21
CA ILE A 7 0.98 -13.20 -26.44
C ILE A 7 0.44 -11.85 -25.95
N ILE A 8 -0.31 -11.13 -26.79
CA ILE A 8 -0.92 -9.86 -26.42
C ILE A 8 -1.99 -10.05 -25.34
N SER A 9 -2.80 -11.13 -25.43
CA SER A 9 -3.81 -11.42 -24.41
C SER A 9 -3.20 -11.78 -23.05
N MET A 10 -2.05 -12.43 -23.02
CA MET A 10 -1.34 -12.80 -21.79
C MET A 10 -0.67 -11.59 -21.12
N LEU A 11 -0.17 -10.61 -21.88
CA LEU A 11 0.39 -9.34 -21.39
C LEU A 11 -0.68 -8.43 -20.77
N VAL A 12 -1.84 -8.34 -21.39
CA VAL A 12 -2.97 -7.55 -20.87
C VAL A 12 -3.53 -8.16 -19.58
N ALA A 13 -3.59 -9.49 -19.49
CA ALA A 13 -4.02 -10.17 -18.26
C ALA A 13 -3.04 -9.96 -17.09
N CYS A 14 -1.73 -9.94 -17.34
CA CYS A 14 -0.72 -9.73 -16.29
C CYS A 14 -0.75 -8.28 -15.74
N SER A 15 -0.95 -7.28 -16.59
CA SER A 15 -1.04 -5.88 -16.18
C SER A 15 -2.31 -5.57 -15.41
N SER A 16 -3.44 -6.20 -15.75
CA SER A 16 -4.71 -6.02 -15.06
C SER A 16 -4.74 -6.66 -13.66
N THR A 17 -4.13 -7.83 -13.49
CA THR A 17 -4.01 -8.48 -12.17
C THR A 17 -3.12 -7.69 -11.22
N PHE A 18 -2.03 -7.09 -11.70
CA PHE A 18 -1.15 -6.26 -10.88
C PHE A 18 -1.80 -4.95 -10.42
N ALA A 19 -2.54 -4.29 -11.29
CA ALA A 19 -3.30 -3.09 -10.95
C ALA A 19 -4.43 -3.40 -9.94
N ALA A 20 -5.14 -4.52 -10.12
CA ALA A 20 -6.16 -5.00 -9.19
C ALA A 20 -5.57 -5.24 -7.79
N THR A 21 -4.45 -5.96 -7.67
CA THR A 21 -3.82 -6.26 -6.37
C THR A 21 -3.44 -4.97 -5.61
N ARG A 22 -2.89 -3.96 -6.28
CA ARG A 22 -2.55 -2.68 -5.65
C ARG A 22 -3.78 -1.92 -5.16
N MET A 23 -4.85 -1.92 -5.95
CA MET A 23 -6.12 -1.30 -5.56
C MET A 23 -6.77 -2.04 -4.39
N ASP A 24 -6.73 -3.37 -4.37
CA ASP A 24 -7.29 -4.17 -3.28
C ASP A 24 -6.61 -3.88 -1.94
N ILE A 25 -5.31 -3.62 -1.94
CA ILE A 25 -4.55 -3.28 -0.73
C ILE A 25 -4.89 -1.88 -0.23
N LEU A 26 -4.90 -0.90 -1.15
CA LEU A 26 -5.28 0.47 -0.80
C LEU A 26 -6.72 0.51 -0.29
N ASN A 27 -7.60 -0.26 -0.90
CA ASN A 27 -8.99 -0.39 -0.48
C ASN A 27 -9.10 -1.09 0.88
N ALA A 28 -8.36 -2.17 1.12
CA ALA A 28 -8.35 -2.88 2.41
C ALA A 28 -7.80 -1.97 3.54
N LYS A 29 -6.72 -1.22 3.30
CA LYS A 29 -6.20 -0.24 4.25
C LYS A 29 -7.22 0.84 4.55
N SER A 30 -7.86 1.40 3.53
CA SER A 30 -8.92 2.41 3.67
C SER A 30 -10.13 1.86 4.42
N GLN A 31 -10.54 0.63 4.12
CA GLN A 31 -11.66 -0.03 4.82
C GLN A 31 -11.35 -0.25 6.28
N ASN A 32 -10.14 -0.71 6.64
CA ASN A 32 -9.74 -0.91 8.03
C ASN A 32 -9.74 0.40 8.81
N ILE A 33 -9.17 1.48 8.26
CA ILE A 33 -9.20 2.79 8.90
C ILE A 33 -10.61 3.33 9.03
N ASN A 34 -11.46 3.19 8.02
CA ASN A 34 -12.85 3.59 8.08
C ASN A 34 -13.63 2.78 9.14
N GLN A 35 -13.43 1.47 9.22
CA GLN A 35 -14.02 0.62 10.25
C GLN A 35 -13.60 1.06 11.66
N MET A 36 -12.31 1.32 11.87
CA MET A 36 -11.80 1.84 13.13
C MET A 36 -12.43 3.20 13.47
N MET A 37 -12.49 4.14 12.51
CA MET A 37 -13.09 5.46 12.73
C MET A 37 -14.57 5.37 13.08
N VAL A 38 -15.35 4.56 12.37
CA VAL A 38 -16.77 4.35 12.70
C VAL A 38 -16.91 3.80 14.11
N ALA A 39 -16.13 2.79 14.47
CA ALA A 39 -16.20 2.18 15.79
C ALA A 39 -15.89 3.16 16.93
N ILE A 40 -14.84 3.98 16.79
CA ILE A 40 -14.47 4.93 17.86
C ILE A 40 -15.38 6.16 17.91
N LEU A 41 -15.92 6.62 16.77
CA LEU A 41 -16.88 7.72 16.74
C LEU A 41 -18.21 7.34 17.42
N GLN A 42 -18.60 6.08 17.38
CA GLN A 42 -19.75 5.56 18.13
C GLN A 42 -19.54 5.58 19.64
N GLN A 43 -18.29 5.72 20.12
CA GLN A 43 -17.98 5.81 21.54
C GLN A 43 -18.02 7.25 22.08
N GLN A 44 -18.32 8.25 21.24
CA GLN A 44 -18.43 9.64 21.70
C GLN A 44 -19.40 9.76 22.87
N GLN A 45 -19.08 10.67 23.79
CA GLN A 45 -19.79 10.95 25.04
C GLN A 45 -19.66 9.85 26.12
N LYS A 46 -19.03 8.71 25.85
CA LYS A 46 -18.71 7.77 26.93
C LYS A 46 -17.75 8.43 27.92
N PRO A 47 -17.97 8.23 29.22
CA PRO A 47 -17.18 8.89 30.26
C PRO A 47 -15.72 8.41 30.27
N PHE A 48 -14.87 9.22 30.89
CA PHE A 48 -13.52 8.83 31.24
C PHE A 48 -13.53 8.01 32.53
N ALA A 49 -12.74 6.96 32.59
CA ALA A 49 -12.38 6.27 33.80
C ALA A 49 -10.99 5.66 33.68
N ASP A 50 -10.15 5.85 34.71
CA ASP A 50 -8.79 5.29 34.72
C ASP A 50 -8.80 3.77 34.56
N GLY A 51 -7.95 3.25 33.69
CA GLY A 51 -7.85 1.82 33.38
C GLY A 51 -8.93 1.27 32.47
N ALA A 52 -9.92 2.08 32.09
CA ALA A 52 -11.05 1.63 31.25
C ALA A 52 -10.65 1.50 29.77
N LYS A 53 -11.05 0.38 29.15
CA LYS A 53 -10.69 0.00 27.78
C LYS A 53 -11.89 -0.26 26.87
N GLY A 54 -13.06 0.23 27.24
CA GLY A 54 -14.27 0.06 26.46
C GLY A 54 -15.49 -0.33 27.29
N GLU A 55 -16.57 -0.71 26.59
CA GLU A 55 -17.92 -0.94 27.10
C GLU A 55 -18.55 0.36 27.64
N ASP A 56 -18.33 0.73 28.90
CA ASP A 56 -18.98 1.86 29.52
C ASP A 56 -18.12 3.13 29.59
N ALA A 57 -16.80 2.99 29.58
CA ALA A 57 -15.86 4.09 29.74
C ALA A 57 -14.53 3.83 29.02
N PHE A 58 -13.74 4.90 28.87
CA PHE A 58 -12.38 4.84 28.32
C PHE A 58 -11.43 5.75 29.08
N ASP A 59 -10.21 5.30 29.31
CA ASP A 59 -9.11 6.23 29.52
C ASP A 59 -8.41 6.58 28.19
N ALA A 60 -7.38 7.43 28.26
CA ALA A 60 -6.70 7.92 27.06
C ALA A 60 -6.08 6.81 26.21
N ALA A 61 -5.43 5.84 26.81
CA ALA A 61 -4.80 4.71 26.11
C ALA A 61 -5.81 3.61 25.77
N GLY A 62 -6.81 3.40 26.62
CA GLY A 62 -7.87 2.42 26.42
C GLY A 62 -8.68 2.67 25.16
N LEU A 63 -8.96 3.94 24.83
CA LEU A 63 -9.61 4.28 23.56
C LEU A 63 -8.77 3.88 22.36
N VAL A 64 -7.43 4.04 22.42
CA VAL A 64 -6.52 3.63 21.35
C VAL A 64 -6.48 2.11 21.24
N VAL A 65 -6.36 1.39 22.36
CA VAL A 65 -6.38 -0.09 22.37
C VAL A 65 -7.69 -0.60 21.78
N TYR A 66 -8.82 -0.05 22.18
CA TYR A 66 -10.12 -0.40 21.62
C TYR A 66 -10.17 -0.17 20.11
N ALA A 67 -9.73 0.98 19.64
CA ALA A 67 -9.76 1.34 18.23
C ALA A 67 -8.97 0.36 17.36
N TYR A 68 -7.74 0.09 17.75
CA TYR A 68 -6.87 -0.82 16.99
C TYR A 68 -7.36 -2.26 17.03
N LYS A 69 -7.98 -2.69 18.14
CA LYS A 69 -8.61 -4.02 18.24
C LYS A 69 -9.73 -4.21 17.21
N GLN A 70 -10.46 -3.15 16.83
CA GLN A 70 -11.50 -3.23 15.80
C GLN A 70 -10.98 -3.63 14.43
N ILE A 71 -9.70 -3.42 14.18
CA ILE A 71 -9.02 -3.80 12.93
C ILE A 71 -8.05 -4.97 13.12
N GLY A 72 -8.19 -5.71 14.24
CA GLY A 72 -7.42 -6.92 14.52
C GLY A 72 -5.97 -6.66 14.96
N LEU A 73 -5.66 -5.46 15.47
CA LEU A 73 -4.34 -5.08 15.95
C LEU A 73 -4.32 -4.94 17.47
N ASP A 74 -3.41 -5.68 18.10
CA ASP A 74 -3.08 -5.49 19.50
C ASP A 74 -1.98 -4.43 19.64
N VAL A 75 -2.23 -3.43 20.48
CA VAL A 75 -1.27 -2.36 20.80
C VAL A 75 -1.06 -2.28 22.31
N PRO A 76 0.13 -1.83 22.76
CA PRO A 76 0.40 -1.66 24.19
C PRO A 76 -0.60 -0.68 24.83
N TYR A 77 -1.01 -1.00 26.05
CA TYR A 77 -1.89 -0.12 26.82
C TYR A 77 -1.13 1.03 27.49
N GLU A 78 0.10 0.79 27.97
CA GLU A 78 0.91 1.82 28.62
C GLU A 78 1.31 2.90 27.59
N LYS A 79 1.05 4.18 27.93
CA LYS A 79 1.29 5.33 27.04
C LYS A 79 2.75 5.41 26.57
N GLU A 80 3.70 5.09 27.43
CA GLU A 80 5.13 5.08 27.14
C GLU A 80 5.55 4.00 26.15
N ASN A 81 4.91 2.84 26.19
CA ASN A 81 5.12 1.75 25.25
C ASN A 81 4.43 2.06 23.91
N LEU A 82 3.19 2.57 23.98
CA LEU A 82 2.45 3.04 22.82
C LEU A 82 3.23 4.13 22.06
N PHE A 83 3.87 5.07 22.79
CA PHE A 83 4.70 6.14 22.24
C PHE A 83 5.94 5.62 21.47
N LYS A 84 6.37 4.39 21.74
CA LYS A 84 7.50 3.73 21.07
C LYS A 84 7.05 2.79 19.95
N THR A 85 5.75 2.53 19.84
CA THR A 85 5.19 1.55 18.90
C THR A 85 4.94 2.16 17.53
N GLY A 86 5.33 1.47 16.47
CA GLY A 86 5.12 1.90 15.08
C GLY A 86 6.14 2.92 14.56
N SER A 87 5.82 3.54 13.45
CA SER A 87 6.69 4.50 12.76
C SER A 87 6.42 5.92 13.24
N LYS A 88 7.47 6.62 13.72
CA LYS A 88 7.39 7.99 14.23
C LYS A 88 7.14 9.01 13.14
N ILE A 89 6.16 9.89 13.37
CA ILE A 89 5.81 11.02 12.52
C ILE A 89 6.06 12.31 13.31
N LYS A 90 7.07 13.07 12.90
CA LYS A 90 7.47 14.31 13.57
C LYS A 90 6.80 15.56 13.01
N LYS A 91 6.33 15.51 11.76
CA LYS A 91 5.73 16.65 11.05
C LYS A 91 4.26 16.39 10.83
N THR A 92 3.42 17.30 11.29
CA THR A 92 1.96 17.19 11.17
C THR A 92 1.46 17.05 9.74
N LYS A 93 2.15 17.63 8.77
CA LYS A 93 1.84 17.48 7.33
C LYS A 93 1.93 16.05 6.79
N ASN A 94 2.56 15.13 7.53
CA ASN A 94 2.70 13.72 7.16
C ASN A 94 1.69 12.82 7.89
N LEU A 95 0.80 13.40 8.68
CA LEU A 95 -0.25 12.66 9.36
C LEU A 95 -1.27 12.11 8.37
N GLU A 96 -1.84 10.97 8.74
CA GLU A 96 -2.97 10.34 8.08
C GLU A 96 -4.02 9.96 9.11
N ALA A 97 -5.27 9.78 8.68
CA ALA A 97 -6.32 9.24 9.54
C ALA A 97 -5.86 7.88 10.11
N GLY A 98 -6.11 7.68 11.39
CA GLY A 98 -5.69 6.49 12.11
C GLY A 98 -4.34 6.61 12.84
N ASP A 99 -3.52 7.63 12.57
CA ASP A 99 -2.28 7.82 13.33
C ASP A 99 -2.58 8.14 14.80
N VAL A 100 -1.77 7.61 15.71
CA VAL A 100 -1.85 7.93 17.15
C VAL A 100 -1.07 9.20 17.42
N VAL A 101 -1.69 10.20 18.05
CA VAL A 101 -1.07 11.47 18.40
C VAL A 101 -0.87 11.57 19.90
N PHE A 102 0.24 12.19 20.32
CA PHE A 102 0.64 12.35 21.71
C PHE A 102 0.88 13.82 22.02
N PHE A 103 0.37 14.23 23.17
CA PHE A 103 0.50 15.61 23.66
C PHE A 103 1.01 15.63 25.11
N HIS A 104 1.79 16.64 25.46
CA HIS A 104 2.13 16.96 26.85
C HIS A 104 1.11 17.96 27.43
N ASP A 105 1.20 18.23 28.72
CA ASP A 105 0.29 19.13 29.45
C ASP A 105 0.66 20.64 29.36
N GLY A 106 1.73 20.95 28.65
CA GLY A 106 2.28 22.31 28.58
C GLY A 106 3.30 22.63 29.68
N GLN A 107 3.33 21.88 30.76
CA GLN A 107 4.26 22.10 31.89
C GLN A 107 5.51 21.21 31.75
N ASN A 108 5.32 19.96 31.44
CA ASN A 108 6.41 19.00 31.25
C ASN A 108 6.35 18.35 29.87
N THR A 109 7.22 18.82 28.97
CA THR A 109 7.29 18.34 27.58
C THR A 109 7.75 16.87 27.42
N LYS A 110 8.15 16.21 28.51
CA LYS A 110 8.55 14.80 28.51
C LYS A 110 7.46 13.85 28.99
N ILE A 111 6.39 14.37 29.60
CA ILE A 111 5.29 13.55 30.12
C ILE A 111 4.15 13.54 29.11
N ILE A 112 3.73 12.34 28.73
CA ILE A 112 2.56 12.15 27.85
C ILE A 112 1.30 12.34 28.69
N SER A 113 0.61 13.46 28.49
CA SER A 113 -0.65 13.75 29.19
C SER A 113 -1.85 13.23 28.42
N GLN A 114 -1.89 13.46 27.12
CA GLN A 114 -3.02 13.07 26.27
C GLN A 114 -2.56 12.20 25.09
N VAL A 115 -3.42 11.24 24.73
CA VAL A 115 -3.25 10.37 23.57
C VAL A 115 -4.56 10.35 22.80
N GLY A 116 -4.49 10.43 21.47
CA GLY A 116 -5.68 10.40 20.62
C GLY A 116 -5.38 9.75 19.26
N ILE A 117 -6.40 9.64 18.44
CA ILE A 117 -6.32 9.08 17.08
C ILE A 117 -6.74 10.14 16.08
N VAL A 118 -5.91 10.39 15.08
CA VAL A 118 -6.20 11.33 14.00
C VAL A 118 -7.43 10.88 13.24
N GLN A 119 -8.42 11.76 13.15
CA GLN A 119 -9.64 11.54 12.38
C GLN A 119 -9.51 12.12 10.97
N HIS A 120 -9.07 13.38 10.88
CA HIS A 120 -9.06 14.13 9.64
C HIS A 120 -7.99 15.22 9.66
N ILE A 121 -7.39 15.51 8.50
CA ILE A 121 -6.42 16.59 8.31
C ILE A 121 -7.15 17.76 7.61
N GLU A 122 -7.09 18.92 8.21
CA GLU A 122 -7.71 20.14 7.68
C GLU A 122 -6.81 20.79 6.60
N LYS A 123 -7.39 21.66 5.78
CA LYS A 123 -6.66 22.33 4.68
C LYS A 123 -5.56 23.27 5.17
N ASP A 124 -5.69 23.81 6.37
CA ASP A 124 -4.69 24.68 7.00
C ASP A 124 -3.53 23.94 7.66
N GLY A 125 -3.55 22.58 7.61
CA GLY A 125 -2.55 21.71 8.21
C GLY A 125 -2.81 21.37 9.69
N SER A 126 -3.86 21.91 10.29
CA SER A 126 -4.39 21.42 11.57
C SER A 126 -5.06 20.05 11.35
N PHE A 127 -5.36 19.34 12.43
CA PHE A 127 -6.02 18.05 12.34
C PHE A 127 -7.04 17.86 13.46
N LYS A 128 -8.09 17.14 13.13
CA LYS A 128 -9.05 16.64 14.12
C LYS A 128 -8.60 15.29 14.63
N PHE A 129 -8.74 15.08 15.91
CA PHE A 129 -8.44 13.82 16.57
C PHE A 129 -9.50 13.51 17.64
N ILE A 130 -9.72 12.22 17.86
CA ILE A 130 -10.60 11.72 18.91
C ILE A 130 -9.76 11.21 20.06
N TYR A 131 -10.15 11.57 21.30
CA TYR A 131 -9.47 11.14 22.52
C TYR A 131 -10.45 11.04 23.67
N SER A 132 -10.05 10.40 24.76
CA SER A 132 -10.83 10.38 26.01
C SER A 132 -10.31 11.45 26.96
N SER A 133 -11.14 12.48 27.18
CA SER A 133 -10.89 13.61 28.09
C SER A 133 -11.33 13.24 29.51
N PRO A 134 -10.51 13.49 30.54
CA PRO A 134 -10.92 13.30 31.93
C PRO A 134 -12.21 14.05 32.31
N GLU A 135 -12.44 15.20 31.68
CA GLU A 135 -13.60 16.06 32.01
C GLU A 135 -14.84 15.78 31.18
N LYS A 136 -14.64 15.37 29.91
CA LYS A 136 -15.72 15.32 28.89
C LYS A 136 -15.92 13.94 28.29
N GLY A 137 -15.10 12.96 28.69
CA GLY A 137 -15.11 11.62 28.08
C GLY A 137 -14.61 11.64 26.64
N VAL A 138 -15.11 10.73 25.82
CA VAL A 138 -14.69 10.56 24.43
C VAL A 138 -15.24 11.70 23.56
N ILE A 139 -14.34 12.54 23.07
CA ILE A 139 -14.67 13.73 22.25
C ILE A 139 -13.68 13.89 21.08
N VAL A 140 -14.12 14.64 20.08
CA VAL A 140 -13.27 15.12 18.98
C VAL A 140 -12.81 16.55 19.27
N ARG A 141 -11.53 16.82 19.03
CA ARG A 141 -10.93 18.16 19.17
C ARG A 141 -10.08 18.49 17.94
N ASN A 142 -9.79 19.78 17.77
CA ASN A 142 -8.85 20.24 16.76
C ASN A 142 -7.48 20.51 17.39
N SER A 143 -6.40 20.15 16.70
CA SER A 143 -5.03 20.38 17.16
C SER A 143 -4.65 21.86 17.29
N SER A 144 -5.40 22.76 16.66
CA SER A 144 -5.24 24.22 16.78
C SER A 144 -5.88 24.80 18.03
N GLU A 145 -6.68 24.03 18.77
CA GLU A 145 -7.36 24.51 19.98
C GLU A 145 -6.36 24.70 21.12
N GLU A 146 -6.72 25.62 22.04
CA GLU A 146 -5.97 25.85 23.29
C GLU A 146 -5.78 24.54 24.06
N GLY A 147 -4.57 24.31 24.56
CA GLY A 147 -4.16 23.05 25.21
C GLY A 147 -3.57 22.00 24.28
N PHE A 148 -3.68 22.15 22.95
CA PHE A 148 -3.11 21.22 21.98
C PHE A 148 -2.14 21.87 20.99
N ALA A 149 -2.37 23.13 20.62
CA ALA A 149 -1.64 23.83 19.56
C ALA A 149 -0.10 23.82 19.73
N ASN A 150 0.39 23.93 20.97
CA ASN A 150 1.80 23.95 21.30
C ASN A 150 2.28 22.69 22.05
N ASN A 151 1.39 21.72 22.26
CA ASN A 151 1.63 20.59 23.14
C ASN A 151 1.85 19.27 22.36
N PHE A 152 1.87 19.32 21.03
CA PHE A 152 2.12 18.15 20.20
C PHE A 152 3.56 17.65 20.38
N MET A 153 3.72 16.39 20.74
CA MET A 153 5.01 15.73 20.92
C MET A 153 5.47 14.98 19.67
N GLN A 154 4.67 14.05 19.22
CA GLN A 154 4.83 13.26 18.01
C GLN A 154 3.53 12.53 17.67
N ALA A 155 3.50 11.92 16.52
CA ALA A 155 2.53 10.88 16.21
C ALA A 155 3.22 9.59 15.83
N ASN A 156 2.48 8.49 15.93
CA ASN A 156 2.96 7.17 15.49
C ASN A 156 1.94 6.56 14.53
N ARG A 157 2.45 6.08 13.40
CA ARG A 157 1.69 5.22 12.50
C ARG A 157 1.89 3.79 12.92
N ILE A 158 0.85 3.22 13.52
CA ILE A 158 0.84 1.82 13.92
C ILE A 158 0.19 1.03 12.80
N THR A 159 1.03 0.35 12.07
CA THR A 159 0.63 -0.65 11.09
C THR A 159 1.12 -1.98 11.60
N THR A 160 0.49 -3.09 11.25
CA THR A 160 1.05 -4.40 11.52
C THR A 160 2.37 -4.52 10.80
N ASP A 161 3.48 -4.31 11.49
CA ASP A 161 4.81 -4.52 10.91
C ASP A 161 4.95 -5.94 10.34
N SER A 162 4.36 -6.94 10.99
CA SER A 162 4.35 -8.31 10.46
C SER A 162 3.49 -8.46 9.20
N GLN A 163 2.29 -7.91 9.15
CA GLN A 163 1.46 -7.96 7.93
C GLN A 163 2.02 -7.05 6.83
N LEU A 164 2.54 -5.87 7.20
CA LEU A 164 3.16 -4.96 6.24
C LEU A 164 4.51 -5.48 5.73
N ASN A 165 5.31 -6.13 6.57
CA ASN A 165 6.58 -6.74 6.18
C ASN A 165 6.35 -8.00 5.35
N ASN A 166 5.45 -8.88 5.76
CA ASN A 166 5.03 -10.03 4.95
C ASN A 166 4.47 -9.56 3.60
N PHE A 167 3.73 -8.46 3.60
CA PHE A 167 3.19 -7.85 2.39
C PHE A 167 4.28 -7.20 1.53
N ARG A 168 5.21 -6.44 2.12
CA ARG A 168 6.36 -5.87 1.40
C ARG A 168 7.26 -6.95 0.81
N GLU A 169 7.51 -8.02 1.54
CA GLU A 169 8.29 -9.17 1.06
C GLU A 169 7.58 -9.90 -0.08
N ALA A 170 6.28 -10.16 0.06
CA ALA A 170 5.47 -10.74 -1.01
C ALA A 170 5.47 -9.82 -2.24
N TYR A 171 5.22 -8.52 -2.07
CA TYR A 171 5.26 -7.52 -3.14
C TYR A 171 6.63 -7.44 -3.83
N GLN A 172 7.73 -7.40 -3.07
CA GLN A 172 9.08 -7.39 -3.65
C GLN A 172 9.40 -8.68 -4.40
N LYS A 173 8.91 -9.83 -3.91
CA LYS A 173 9.04 -11.12 -4.59
C LYS A 173 8.27 -11.12 -5.91
N ASP A 174 7.05 -10.59 -5.92
CA ASP A 174 6.22 -10.50 -7.12
C ASP A 174 6.80 -9.51 -8.14
N VAL A 175 7.31 -8.36 -7.69
CA VAL A 175 8.01 -7.39 -8.56
C VAL A 175 9.23 -8.03 -9.22
N LYS A 176 10.08 -8.74 -8.45
CA LYS A 176 11.23 -9.45 -9.00
C LYS A 176 10.85 -10.56 -9.98
N ALA A 177 9.75 -11.28 -9.70
CA ALA A 177 9.23 -12.30 -10.60
C ALA A 177 8.74 -11.69 -11.91
N ILE A 178 8.06 -10.55 -11.86
CA ILE A 178 7.59 -9.81 -13.04
C ILE A 178 8.76 -9.25 -13.84
N GLU A 179 9.74 -8.63 -13.19
CA GLU A 179 10.96 -8.14 -13.87
C GLU A 179 11.71 -9.26 -14.60
N LYS A 180 11.82 -10.43 -13.96
CA LYS A 180 12.41 -11.63 -14.56
C LYS A 180 11.60 -12.12 -15.77
N ALA A 181 10.26 -12.12 -15.66
CA ALA A 181 9.39 -12.52 -16.76
C ALA A 181 9.48 -11.56 -17.96
N ILE A 182 9.53 -10.25 -17.70
CA ILE A 182 9.72 -9.21 -18.74
C ILE A 182 11.08 -9.37 -19.43
N ALA A 183 12.15 -9.63 -18.67
CA ALA A 183 13.48 -9.86 -19.24
C ALA A 183 13.52 -11.12 -20.12
N GLN A 184 12.86 -12.19 -19.68
CA GLN A 184 12.73 -13.44 -20.43
C GLN A 184 11.93 -13.25 -21.72
N GLU A 185 10.82 -12.53 -21.67
CA GLU A 185 10.00 -12.19 -22.83
C GLU A 185 10.77 -11.38 -23.87
N LYS A 186 11.52 -10.36 -23.40
CA LYS A 186 12.38 -9.54 -24.27
C LYS A 186 13.45 -10.38 -24.98
N ALA A 187 14.08 -11.32 -24.26
CA ALA A 187 15.06 -12.25 -24.86
C ALA A 187 14.42 -13.18 -25.90
N THR A 188 13.23 -13.74 -25.59
CA THR A 188 12.48 -14.61 -26.51
C THR A 188 12.04 -13.84 -27.75
N LYS A 189 11.64 -12.57 -27.61
CA LYS A 189 11.27 -11.73 -28.75
C LYS A 189 12.46 -11.46 -29.67
N ALA A 190 13.62 -11.14 -29.11
CA ALA A 190 14.84 -10.92 -29.88
C ALA A 190 15.27 -12.20 -30.67
N GLU A 191 15.17 -13.36 -30.04
CA GLU A 191 15.47 -14.65 -30.71
C GLU A 191 14.45 -14.96 -31.80
N LEU A 192 13.17 -14.66 -31.59
CA LEU A 192 12.14 -14.82 -32.62
C LEU A 192 12.40 -13.91 -33.83
N GLU A 193 12.79 -12.67 -33.60
CA GLU A 193 13.16 -11.74 -34.69
C GLU A 193 14.37 -12.24 -35.49
N ARG A 194 15.37 -12.79 -34.80
CA ARG A 194 16.54 -13.42 -35.44
C ARG A 194 16.16 -14.62 -36.33
N LEU A 195 15.36 -15.54 -35.78
CA LEU A 195 14.88 -16.71 -36.51
C LEU A 195 14.02 -16.34 -37.73
N GLN A 196 13.22 -15.27 -37.63
CA GLN A 196 12.46 -14.75 -38.75
C GLN A 196 13.36 -14.23 -39.88
N GLN A 197 14.45 -13.54 -39.56
CA GLN A 197 15.43 -13.07 -40.52
C GLN A 197 16.15 -14.25 -41.20
N GLU A 198 16.58 -15.27 -40.43
CA GLU A 198 17.21 -16.48 -40.97
C GLU A 198 16.26 -17.24 -41.91
N LEU A 199 14.99 -17.33 -41.56
CA LEU A 199 13.96 -17.95 -42.40
C LEU A 199 13.74 -17.19 -43.71
N GLU A 200 13.75 -15.86 -43.68
CA GLU A 200 13.62 -15.04 -44.87
C GLU A 200 14.80 -15.24 -45.84
N VAL A 201 16.04 -15.26 -45.30
CA VAL A 201 17.25 -15.51 -46.08
C VAL A 201 17.20 -16.91 -46.70
N ALA A 202 16.84 -17.92 -45.92
CA ALA A 202 16.70 -19.28 -46.43
C ALA A 202 15.64 -19.40 -47.54
N GLY A 203 14.49 -18.72 -47.36
CA GLY A 203 13.42 -18.66 -48.36
C GLY A 203 13.86 -18.00 -49.68
N ASN A 204 14.69 -16.96 -49.59
CA ASN A 204 15.25 -16.31 -50.78
C ASN A 204 16.24 -17.25 -51.53
N THR A 205 17.08 -17.96 -50.76
CA THR A 205 18.03 -18.93 -51.32
C THR A 205 17.28 -20.07 -52.03
N VAL A 206 16.22 -20.63 -51.47
CA VAL A 206 15.40 -21.66 -52.10
C VAL A 206 14.78 -21.14 -53.41
N ARG A 207 14.25 -19.92 -53.45
CA ARG A 207 13.69 -19.32 -54.68
C ARG A 207 14.73 -19.15 -55.76
N ASP A 208 15.94 -18.74 -55.41
CA ASP A 208 17.04 -18.60 -56.36
C ASP A 208 17.46 -19.94 -56.95
N LEU A 209 17.62 -20.98 -56.12
CA LEU A 209 17.91 -22.33 -56.54
C LEU A 209 16.81 -22.93 -57.46
N GLN A 210 15.55 -22.68 -57.17
CA GLN A 210 14.42 -23.07 -58.02
C GLN A 210 14.51 -22.40 -59.40
N SER A 211 14.81 -21.10 -59.45
CA SER A 211 14.98 -20.35 -60.68
C SER A 211 16.17 -20.83 -61.51
N GLN A 212 17.26 -21.28 -60.85
CA GLN A 212 18.41 -21.88 -61.54
C GLN A 212 18.07 -23.26 -62.11
N LEU A 213 17.35 -24.08 -61.36
CA LEU A 213 16.89 -25.37 -61.79
C LEU A 213 15.97 -25.29 -63.03
N GLU A 214 15.03 -24.34 -63.04
CA GLU A 214 14.14 -24.08 -64.17
C GLU A 214 14.93 -23.64 -65.42
N ARG A 215 15.94 -22.76 -65.27
CA ARG A 215 16.83 -22.37 -66.39
C ARG A 215 17.60 -23.57 -66.98
N ASN A 216 18.24 -24.40 -66.16
CA ASN A 216 18.98 -25.54 -66.56
C ASN A 216 18.10 -26.61 -67.27
N ASN A 217 16.86 -26.82 -66.77
CA ASN A 217 15.91 -27.72 -67.39
C ASN A 217 15.47 -27.23 -68.81
N ASN A 218 15.27 -25.90 -68.95
CA ASN A 218 14.91 -25.30 -70.22
C ASN A 218 16.09 -25.41 -71.26
N GLU A 219 17.32 -25.24 -70.82
CA GLU A 219 18.50 -25.44 -71.68
C GLU A 219 18.65 -26.91 -72.16
N LEU A 220 18.34 -27.87 -71.28
CA LEU A 220 18.34 -29.30 -71.63
C LEU A 220 17.29 -29.73 -72.67
N ILE A 221 16.16 -28.98 -72.69
CA ILE A 221 15.10 -29.24 -73.71
C ILE A 221 15.44 -28.69 -75.08
N ILE A 222 16.28 -27.65 -75.19
CA ILE A 222 16.69 -27.03 -76.45
C ILE A 222 17.77 -27.83 -77.13
N ILE A 223 18.52 -28.71 -76.47
CA ILE A 223 19.61 -29.51 -77.01
C ILE A 223 19.10 -30.86 -77.55
N LYS A 224 17.85 -31.21 -77.43
CA LYS A 224 17.22 -32.38 -78.03
C LYS A 224 16.48 -32.00 -79.29
#